data_47ea2ce0219467f62bcc81056655b65e
#
_entry.id   47ea2ce0219467f62bcc81056655b65e
#
_cell.length_a   1.000
_cell.length_b   1.000
_cell.length_c   1.000
_cell.angle_alpha   90.00
_cell.angle_beta   90.00
_cell.angle_gamma   90.00
#
_symmetry.space_group_name_H-M   'P 1'
#
loop_
_entity.id
_entity.type
_entity.pdbx_description
1 polymer ?
#
loop_
_entity_poly.entity_id
_entity_poly.type
_entity_poly.pdbx_seq_one_letter_code
_entity_poly.pdbx_strand_id
1 'polypeptide(L)'
;QRRLGVRRLKNELVRLYQFSVSVATLHKALKRLNQAPLRASRLLRKTRKRYERPIPGDRVQMDICQIAPGLYQYTAIDDCTRIKVLRLYPTKSTANSLDFLEQVIEEFPFPLQRLQTDRGREFFAYAFQERLMSYGIKFRPIRPRSPHLNGKVERSQRTDLEEFYSCVDLKSENLHQQLQQWQDYYNHERVHGSLQDATPWERWLSLSHKTPIWEEVEALYEPSKERIREQNYRADLQQQTLKRCL
;
A
#
# COMPACT_ATOMS: atom_id res chain seq x y z
N GLN A 1 -12.72 15.83 12.15
CA GLN A 1 -13.42 15.89 10.84
C GLN A 1 -12.47 15.49 9.73
N ARG A 2 -12.84 14.48 8.94
CA ARG A 2 -12.04 14.00 7.82
C ARG A 2 -12.07 14.98 6.65
N ARG A 3 -10.91 15.34 6.10
CA ARG A 3 -10.80 16.20 4.92
C ARG A 3 -10.92 15.37 3.66
N LEU A 4 -12.04 15.48 2.95
CA LEU A 4 -12.32 14.74 1.71
C LEU A 4 -12.20 15.63 0.48
N GLY A 5 -11.60 15.12 -0.59
CA GLY A 5 -11.65 15.76 -1.90
C GLY A 5 -13.05 15.70 -2.50
N VAL A 6 -13.43 16.73 -3.30
CA VAL A 6 -14.81 16.90 -3.81
C VAL A 6 -15.37 15.68 -4.54
N ARG A 7 -14.55 15.00 -5.36
CA ARG A 7 -15.01 13.79 -6.08
C ARG A 7 -15.35 12.67 -5.10
N ARG A 8 -14.54 12.49 -4.08
CA ARG A 8 -14.77 11.48 -3.06
C ARG A 8 -15.97 11.83 -2.19
N LEU A 9 -16.09 13.11 -1.80
CA LEU A 9 -17.27 13.57 -1.08
C LEU A 9 -18.56 13.29 -1.86
N LYS A 10 -18.56 13.51 -3.20
CA LYS A 10 -19.69 13.11 -4.05
C LYS A 10 -20.02 11.64 -3.92
N ASN A 11 -19.02 10.77 -4.02
CA ASN A 11 -19.22 9.33 -3.97
C ASN A 11 -19.73 8.85 -2.60
N GLU A 12 -19.20 9.41 -1.51
CA GLU A 12 -19.69 9.14 -0.16
C GLU A 12 -21.12 9.63 0.06
N LEU A 13 -21.50 10.80 -0.48
CA LEU A 13 -22.86 11.30 -0.42
C LEU A 13 -23.86 10.37 -1.14
N VAL A 14 -23.47 9.85 -2.30
CA VAL A 14 -24.29 8.87 -3.02
C VAL A 14 -24.42 7.57 -2.23
N ARG A 15 -23.30 7.06 -1.69
CA ARG A 15 -23.24 5.77 -1.00
C ARG A 15 -23.99 5.78 0.35
N LEU A 16 -23.74 6.80 1.18
CA LEU A 16 -24.24 6.86 2.56
C LEU A 16 -25.62 7.48 2.65
N TYR A 17 -25.94 8.41 1.78
CA TYR A 17 -27.16 9.22 1.87
C TYR A 17 -28.04 9.13 0.62
N GLN A 18 -27.65 8.33 -0.38
CA GLN A 18 -28.32 8.24 -1.67
C GLN A 18 -28.54 9.59 -2.35
N PHE A 19 -27.68 10.55 -2.01
CA PHE A 19 -27.78 11.94 -2.47
C PHE A 19 -26.81 12.19 -3.62
N SER A 20 -27.37 12.39 -4.82
CA SER A 20 -26.59 12.67 -6.04
C SER A 20 -26.50 14.16 -6.31
N VAL A 21 -25.28 14.68 -6.43
CA VAL A 21 -25.02 16.09 -6.70
C VAL A 21 -23.81 16.25 -7.63
N SER A 22 -23.81 17.33 -8.44
CA SER A 22 -22.68 17.57 -9.35
C SER A 22 -21.41 18.00 -8.58
N VAL A 23 -20.23 17.64 -9.12
CA VAL A 23 -18.94 18.10 -8.57
C VAL A 23 -18.86 19.63 -8.53
N ALA A 24 -19.43 20.31 -9.54
CA ALA A 24 -19.47 21.76 -9.59
C ALA A 24 -20.31 22.37 -8.45
N THR A 25 -21.45 21.77 -8.14
CA THR A 25 -22.33 22.18 -7.04
C THR A 25 -21.63 22.00 -5.69
N LEU A 26 -20.95 20.85 -5.49
CA LEU A 26 -20.15 20.61 -4.28
C LEU A 26 -19.01 21.62 -4.12
N HIS A 27 -18.31 21.96 -5.20
CA HIS A 27 -17.29 23.02 -5.16
C HIS A 27 -17.86 24.37 -4.72
N LYS A 28 -19.02 24.76 -5.27
CA LYS A 28 -19.70 26.00 -4.88
C LYS A 28 -20.11 25.98 -3.40
N ALA A 29 -20.68 24.86 -2.93
CA ALA A 29 -21.07 24.69 -1.55
C ALA A 29 -19.87 24.77 -0.58
N LEU A 30 -18.78 24.04 -0.86
CA LEU A 30 -17.56 24.08 -0.05
C LEU A 30 -16.93 25.47 0.00
N LYS A 31 -16.95 26.20 -1.13
CA LYS A 31 -16.47 27.58 -1.19
C LYS A 31 -17.33 28.52 -0.32
N ARG A 32 -18.65 28.37 -0.34
CA ARG A 32 -19.57 29.16 0.53
C ARG A 32 -19.35 28.87 2.01
N LEU A 33 -18.98 27.64 2.34
CA LEU A 33 -18.64 27.17 3.70
C LEU A 33 -17.20 27.52 4.12
N ASN A 34 -16.47 28.31 3.33
CA ASN A 34 -15.06 28.66 3.55
C ASN A 34 -14.13 27.44 3.77
N GLN A 35 -14.49 26.29 3.19
CA GLN A 35 -13.63 25.10 3.24
C GLN A 35 -12.51 25.23 2.23
N ALA A 36 -11.27 25.28 2.71
CA ALA A 36 -10.09 25.35 1.85
C ALA A 36 -9.96 24.09 0.98
N PRO A 37 -9.56 24.21 -0.31
CA PRO A 37 -9.29 23.05 -1.15
C PRO A 37 -8.13 22.25 -0.58
N LEU A 38 -8.19 20.92 -0.69
CA LEU A 38 -7.12 20.02 -0.23
C LEU A 38 -5.78 20.26 -0.95
N ARG A 39 -5.86 20.80 -2.17
CA ARG A 39 -4.68 21.11 -3.01
C ARG A 39 -4.95 22.22 -4.00
N ALA A 40 -3.90 23.00 -4.26
CA ALA A 40 -3.85 23.86 -5.43
C ALA A 40 -3.96 23.03 -6.73
N SER A 41 -4.65 23.57 -7.73
CA SER A 41 -4.77 22.96 -9.05
C SER A 41 -3.36 22.67 -9.63
N ARG A 42 -3.12 21.44 -10.06
CA ARG A 42 -1.88 21.05 -10.76
C ARG A 42 -2.16 20.92 -12.25
N LEU A 43 -1.21 21.40 -13.05
CA LEU A 43 -1.14 21.15 -14.49
C LEU A 43 -1.34 19.68 -14.84
N LEU A 44 -2.13 19.41 -15.86
CA LEU A 44 -2.41 18.06 -16.37
C LEU A 44 -1.11 17.31 -16.66
N ARG A 45 -0.83 16.27 -15.90
CA ARG A 45 0.26 15.34 -16.22
C ARG A 45 -0.25 14.29 -17.20
N LYS A 46 0.60 13.92 -18.19
CA LYS A 46 0.33 12.79 -19.10
C LYS A 46 -0.14 11.58 -18.29
N THR A 47 -1.26 10.99 -18.70
CA THR A 47 -1.80 9.77 -18.09
C THR A 47 -0.79 8.64 -18.24
N ARG A 48 -0.16 8.24 -17.13
CA ARG A 48 0.67 7.02 -17.11
C ARG A 48 -0.26 5.81 -17.16
N LYS A 49 0.07 4.80 -17.94
CA LYS A 49 -0.63 3.50 -17.93
C LYS A 49 -0.69 3.00 -16.48
N ARG A 50 -1.90 2.81 -15.98
CA ARG A 50 -2.12 2.18 -14.68
C ARG A 50 -1.90 0.68 -14.89
N TYR A 51 -1.08 0.06 -14.07
CA TYR A 51 -0.99 -1.38 -14.02
C TYR A 51 -1.63 -1.87 -12.73
N GLU A 52 -2.28 -3.00 -12.79
CA GLU A 52 -2.95 -3.63 -11.68
C GLU A 52 -2.76 -5.13 -11.78
N ARG A 53 -2.56 -5.80 -10.65
CA ARG A 53 -2.55 -7.25 -10.62
C ARG A 53 -4.00 -7.75 -10.58
N PRO A 54 -4.32 -8.80 -11.34
CA PRO A 54 -5.70 -9.27 -11.43
C PRO A 54 -6.15 -10.14 -10.24
N ILE A 55 -5.20 -10.65 -9.44
CA ILE A 55 -5.43 -11.60 -8.36
C ILE A 55 -4.99 -10.99 -7.03
N PRO A 56 -5.84 -11.06 -5.97
CA PRO A 56 -5.45 -10.68 -4.62
C PRO A 56 -4.23 -11.48 -4.14
N GLY A 57 -3.31 -10.83 -3.42
CA GLY A 57 -2.09 -11.46 -2.91
C GLY A 57 -1.01 -11.76 -3.97
N ASP A 58 -1.30 -11.63 -5.28
CA ASP A 58 -0.27 -11.83 -6.32
C ASP A 58 0.95 -10.94 -6.10
N ARG A 59 0.75 -9.71 -5.63
CA ARG A 59 1.84 -8.82 -5.25
C ARG A 59 1.41 -7.82 -4.17
N VAL A 60 2.08 -7.89 -3.04
CA VAL A 60 2.00 -6.89 -1.97
C VAL A 60 3.20 -5.96 -2.06
N GLN A 61 2.97 -4.66 -1.95
CA GLN A 61 4.02 -3.66 -1.84
C GLN A 61 4.19 -3.29 -0.37
N MET A 62 5.43 -3.34 0.12
CA MET A 62 5.78 -2.95 1.49
C MET A 62 6.80 -1.83 1.48
N ASP A 63 6.61 -0.85 2.34
CA ASP A 63 7.47 0.32 2.45
C ASP A 63 7.38 0.95 3.84
N ILE A 64 8.38 1.77 4.18
CA ILE A 64 8.49 2.43 5.48
C ILE A 64 8.61 3.93 5.24
N CYS A 65 7.75 4.71 5.88
CA CYS A 65 7.89 6.16 5.89
C CYS A 65 8.08 6.71 7.30
N GLN A 66 8.93 7.70 7.42
CA GLN A 66 9.10 8.43 8.67
C GLN A 66 7.96 9.44 8.82
N ILE A 67 7.22 9.36 9.92
CA ILE A 67 6.13 10.28 10.26
C ILE A 67 6.67 11.44 11.11
N ALA A 68 7.52 11.10 12.08
CA ALA A 68 8.23 12.05 12.94
C ALA A 68 9.56 11.44 13.41
N PRO A 69 10.46 12.18 14.01
CA PRO A 69 11.64 11.63 14.65
C PRO A 69 11.27 10.53 15.67
N GLY A 70 11.82 9.33 15.49
CA GLY A 70 11.49 8.17 16.34
C GLY A 70 10.10 7.58 16.10
N LEU A 71 9.44 7.90 14.98
CA LEU A 71 8.13 7.35 14.63
C LEU A 71 8.09 6.99 13.14
N TYR A 72 8.04 5.70 12.84
CA TYR A 72 8.03 5.15 11.49
C TYR A 72 6.77 4.35 11.26
N GLN A 73 6.05 4.66 10.17
CA GLN A 73 4.94 3.84 9.69
C GLN A 73 5.46 2.80 8.71
N TYR A 74 5.19 1.55 9.00
CA TYR A 74 5.32 0.43 8.09
C TYR A 74 3.97 0.21 7.40
N THR A 75 4.01 0.04 6.09
CA THR A 75 2.82 -0.10 5.25
C THR A 75 2.99 -1.28 4.32
N ALA A 76 2.07 -2.22 4.34
CA ALA A 76 1.91 -3.24 3.32
C ALA A 76 0.58 -3.03 2.60
N ILE A 77 0.56 -3.04 1.28
CA ILE A 77 -0.65 -2.85 0.49
C ILE A 77 -0.71 -3.82 -0.69
N ASP A 78 -1.83 -4.51 -0.84
CA ASP A 78 -2.05 -5.38 -1.99
C ASP A 78 -2.28 -4.59 -3.28
N ASP A 79 -1.64 -5.05 -4.34
CA ASP A 79 -1.64 -4.41 -5.65
C ASP A 79 -2.98 -4.50 -6.37
N CYS A 80 -3.79 -5.51 -6.06
CA CYS A 80 -5.09 -5.77 -6.66
C CYS A 80 -6.23 -5.09 -5.89
N THR A 81 -6.35 -5.39 -4.61
CA THR A 81 -7.48 -4.98 -3.78
C THR A 81 -7.31 -3.63 -3.12
N ARG A 82 -6.08 -3.20 -2.88
CA ARG A 82 -5.70 -2.06 -2.03
C ARG A 82 -5.95 -2.29 -0.55
N ILE A 83 -6.27 -3.51 -0.10
CA ILE A 83 -6.24 -3.84 1.33
C ILE A 83 -4.83 -3.54 1.84
N LYS A 84 -4.75 -2.94 3.01
CA LYS A 84 -3.48 -2.57 3.61
C LYS A 84 -3.42 -2.93 5.09
N VAL A 85 -2.19 -3.16 5.56
CA VAL A 85 -1.82 -3.30 6.96
C VAL A 85 -0.87 -2.17 7.33
N LEU A 86 -1.06 -1.59 8.49
CA LEU A 86 -0.29 -0.45 9.00
C LEU A 86 0.21 -0.73 10.42
N ARG A 87 1.48 -0.41 10.69
CA ARG A 87 2.06 -0.46 12.04
C ARG A 87 3.00 0.70 12.27
N LEU A 88 3.15 1.06 13.55
CA LEU A 88 4.13 2.06 13.99
C LEU A 88 5.27 1.39 14.74
N TYR A 89 6.49 1.84 14.44
CA TYR A 89 7.69 1.41 15.14
C TYR A 89 8.59 2.62 15.45
N PRO A 90 9.40 2.53 16.51
CA PRO A 90 10.29 3.63 16.88
C PRO A 90 11.51 3.75 15.97
N THR A 91 11.85 2.67 15.26
CA THR A 91 13.05 2.60 14.42
C THR A 91 12.77 1.82 13.13
N LYS A 92 13.60 2.10 12.12
CA LYS A 92 13.68 1.33 10.89
C LYS A 92 14.72 0.23 11.04
N SER A 93 14.29 -1.01 11.30
CA SER A 93 15.16 -2.14 11.58
C SER A 93 14.68 -3.45 10.95
N THR A 94 15.58 -4.41 10.79
CA THR A 94 15.25 -5.76 10.31
C THR A 94 14.29 -6.48 11.28
N ALA A 95 14.48 -6.32 12.60
CA ALA A 95 13.61 -6.93 13.59
C ALA A 95 12.16 -6.43 13.45
N ASN A 96 11.97 -5.12 13.30
CA ASN A 96 10.65 -4.53 13.09
C ASN A 96 10.05 -4.93 11.73
N SER A 97 10.89 -5.13 10.70
CA SER A 97 10.41 -5.60 9.40
C SER A 97 9.95 -7.06 9.45
N LEU A 98 10.60 -7.90 10.26
CA LEU A 98 10.19 -9.28 10.51
C LEU A 98 8.88 -9.32 11.29
N ASP A 99 8.79 -8.59 12.41
CA ASP A 99 7.56 -8.49 13.18
C ASP A 99 6.38 -7.98 12.33
N PHE A 100 6.62 -6.96 11.52
CA PHE A 100 5.61 -6.44 10.61
C PHE A 100 5.20 -7.46 9.53
N LEU A 101 6.13 -8.26 9.01
CA LEU A 101 5.83 -9.31 8.04
C LEU A 101 4.89 -10.37 8.63
N GLU A 102 5.10 -10.79 9.89
CA GLU A 102 4.21 -11.75 10.57
C GLU A 102 2.79 -11.19 10.65
N GLN A 103 2.65 -9.94 11.08
CA GLN A 103 1.33 -9.28 11.18
C GLN A 103 0.66 -9.12 9.81
N VAL A 104 1.44 -8.84 8.76
CA VAL A 104 0.93 -8.76 7.38
C VAL A 104 0.39 -10.12 6.92
N ILE A 105 1.08 -11.22 7.22
CA ILE A 105 0.65 -12.57 6.87
C ILE A 105 -0.63 -12.95 7.62
N GLU A 106 -0.73 -12.56 8.90
CA GLU A 106 -1.88 -12.86 9.76
C GLU A 106 -3.13 -12.05 9.35
N GLU A 107 -2.97 -10.79 8.96
CA GLU A 107 -4.10 -9.88 8.73
C GLU A 107 -4.64 -9.88 7.29
N PHE A 108 -3.83 -10.26 6.30
CA PHE A 108 -4.38 -10.35 4.95
C PHE A 108 -5.31 -11.55 4.82
N PRO A 109 -6.51 -11.37 4.24
CA PRO A 109 -7.50 -12.44 4.07
C PRO A 109 -7.17 -13.37 2.88
N PHE A 110 -5.93 -13.35 2.40
CA PHE A 110 -5.44 -14.14 1.27
C PHE A 110 -3.93 -14.37 1.39
N PRO A 111 -3.40 -15.47 0.81
CA PRO A 111 -1.97 -15.75 0.83
C PRO A 111 -1.18 -14.74 0.00
N LEU A 112 0.02 -14.40 0.49
CA LEU A 112 0.96 -13.55 -0.21
C LEU A 112 1.83 -14.41 -1.15
N GLN A 113 1.79 -14.12 -2.44
CA GLN A 113 2.64 -14.82 -3.41
C GLN A 113 3.97 -14.09 -3.65
N ARG A 114 3.95 -12.76 -3.67
CA ARG A 114 5.13 -11.92 -3.92
C ARG A 114 5.12 -10.69 -3.04
N LEU A 115 6.26 -10.43 -2.43
CA LEU A 115 6.50 -9.18 -1.71
C LEU A 115 7.44 -8.29 -2.53
N GLN A 116 7.00 -7.06 -2.78
CA GLN A 116 7.78 -6.01 -3.44
C GLN A 116 8.12 -4.92 -2.43
N THR A 117 9.41 -4.64 -2.27
CA THR A 117 9.89 -3.55 -1.41
C THR A 117 10.82 -2.63 -2.19
N ASP A 118 11.17 -1.50 -1.60
CA ASP A 118 12.36 -0.77 -2.01
C ASP A 118 13.63 -1.57 -1.68
N ARG A 119 14.80 -0.93 -1.80
CA ARG A 119 16.09 -1.57 -1.51
C ARG A 119 16.62 -1.17 -0.13
N GLY A 120 15.75 -0.96 0.83
CA GLY A 120 16.12 -0.68 2.22
C GLY A 120 16.95 -1.82 2.84
N ARG A 121 17.92 -1.50 3.69
CA ARG A 121 18.79 -2.50 4.34
C ARG A 121 18.00 -3.50 5.17
N GLU A 122 16.92 -3.06 5.80
CA GLU A 122 16.01 -3.85 6.60
C GLU A 122 15.33 -4.97 5.82
N PHE A 123 15.01 -4.73 4.53
CA PHE A 123 14.39 -5.71 3.64
C PHE A 123 15.42 -6.60 2.92
N PHE A 124 16.67 -6.13 2.81
CA PHE A 124 17.77 -6.90 2.22
C PHE A 124 18.55 -7.72 3.24
N ALA A 125 18.23 -7.62 4.52
CA ALA A 125 18.79 -8.49 5.54
C ALA A 125 18.49 -9.95 5.23
N TYR A 126 19.47 -10.84 5.43
CA TYR A 126 19.33 -12.26 5.15
C TYR A 126 18.15 -12.86 5.93
N ALA A 127 18.05 -12.56 7.22
CA ALA A 127 16.96 -13.06 8.05
C ALA A 127 15.56 -12.70 7.49
N PHE A 128 15.38 -11.50 6.93
CA PHE A 128 14.11 -11.11 6.33
C PHE A 128 13.81 -11.91 5.04
N GLN A 129 14.82 -12.10 4.19
CA GLN A 129 14.65 -12.86 2.95
C GLN A 129 14.45 -14.37 3.22
N GLU A 130 15.19 -14.94 4.18
CA GLU A 130 15.01 -16.32 4.63
C GLU A 130 13.62 -16.55 5.20
N ARG A 131 13.09 -15.59 5.96
CA ARG A 131 11.72 -15.65 6.47
C ARG A 131 10.68 -15.64 5.35
N LEU A 132 10.85 -14.80 4.33
CA LEU A 132 9.99 -14.84 3.14
C LEU A 132 10.06 -16.20 2.43
N MET A 133 11.26 -16.76 2.30
CA MET A 133 11.45 -18.08 1.67
C MET A 133 10.79 -19.20 2.49
N SER A 134 10.82 -19.14 3.82
CA SER A 134 10.16 -20.12 4.69
C SER A 134 8.63 -20.11 4.57
N TYR A 135 8.04 -18.98 4.15
CA TYR A 135 6.62 -18.85 3.84
C TYR A 135 6.29 -19.08 2.35
N GLY A 136 7.23 -19.45 1.52
CA GLY A 136 7.01 -19.57 0.08
C GLY A 136 6.72 -18.24 -0.63
N ILE A 137 7.08 -17.11 -0.03
CA ILE A 137 6.83 -15.78 -0.59
C ILE A 137 8.01 -15.35 -1.46
N LYS A 138 7.73 -15.02 -2.71
CA LYS A 138 8.75 -14.61 -3.69
C LYS A 138 9.18 -13.16 -3.45
N PHE A 139 10.44 -12.93 -3.09
CA PHE A 139 10.98 -11.58 -2.90
C PHE A 139 11.26 -10.89 -4.24
N ARG A 140 10.63 -9.73 -4.45
CA ARG A 140 10.72 -8.97 -5.71
C ARG A 140 11.03 -7.48 -5.46
N PRO A 141 12.26 -7.15 -5.02
CA PRO A 141 12.62 -5.76 -4.79
C PRO A 141 12.54 -4.95 -6.09
N ILE A 142 12.19 -3.68 -5.98
CA ILE A 142 12.13 -2.78 -7.13
C ILE A 142 13.53 -2.65 -7.77
N ARG A 143 13.51 -2.42 -9.09
CA ARG A 143 14.76 -2.18 -9.83
C ARG A 143 15.41 -0.89 -9.34
N PRO A 144 16.74 -0.83 -9.32
CA PRO A 144 17.45 0.42 -9.07
C PRO A 144 16.96 1.56 -9.97
N ARG A 145 16.86 2.76 -9.44
CA ARG A 145 16.40 3.97 -10.15
C ARG A 145 14.99 3.87 -10.75
N SER A 146 14.13 3.02 -10.19
CA SER A 146 12.77 2.81 -10.67
C SER A 146 11.71 3.08 -9.58
N PRO A 147 11.69 4.27 -8.93
CA PRO A 147 10.79 4.57 -7.81
C PRO A 147 9.32 4.48 -8.21
N HIS A 148 8.99 4.68 -9.49
CA HIS A 148 7.63 4.57 -10.00
C HIS A 148 7.00 3.18 -9.81
N LEU A 149 7.79 2.14 -9.54
CA LEU A 149 7.29 0.79 -9.27
C LEU A 149 6.71 0.66 -7.85
N ASN A 150 7.09 1.55 -6.92
CA ASN A 150 6.55 1.60 -5.55
C ASN A 150 5.36 2.57 -5.38
N GLY A 151 4.84 3.06 -6.49
CA GLY A 151 3.87 4.16 -6.51
C GLY A 151 2.53 3.87 -5.82
N LYS A 152 2.15 2.62 -5.55
CA LYS A 152 0.90 2.30 -4.85
C LYS A 152 1.06 2.46 -3.35
N VAL A 153 2.13 1.92 -2.76
CA VAL A 153 2.41 2.11 -1.34
C VAL A 153 2.71 3.57 -1.03
N GLU A 154 3.51 4.27 -1.86
CA GLU A 154 3.76 5.70 -1.72
C GLU A 154 2.46 6.52 -1.78
N ARG A 155 1.54 6.15 -2.68
CA ARG A 155 0.23 6.81 -2.76
C ARG A 155 -0.63 6.53 -1.53
N SER A 156 -0.56 5.32 -0.98
CA SER A 156 -1.24 4.96 0.25
C SER A 156 -0.71 5.77 1.44
N GLN A 157 0.60 5.77 1.64
CA GLN A 157 1.26 6.57 2.70
C GLN A 157 0.90 8.04 2.60
N ARG A 158 0.86 8.59 1.38
CA ARG A 158 0.40 9.96 1.17
C ARG A 158 -1.06 10.18 1.62
N THR A 159 -1.92 9.20 1.40
CA THR A 159 -3.31 9.26 1.87
C THR A 159 -3.35 9.25 3.40
N ASP A 160 -2.49 8.45 4.04
CA ASP A 160 -2.39 8.41 5.49
C ASP A 160 -1.91 9.76 6.05
N LEU A 161 -0.91 10.37 5.43
CA LEU A 161 -0.42 11.71 5.82
C LEU A 161 -1.50 12.80 5.65
N GLU A 162 -2.27 12.74 4.55
CA GLU A 162 -3.26 13.76 4.21
C GLU A 162 -4.57 13.60 4.99
N GLU A 163 -5.01 12.37 5.29
CA GLU A 163 -6.34 12.11 5.82
C GLU A 163 -6.35 11.64 7.28
N PHE A 164 -5.27 11.06 7.78
CA PHE A 164 -5.13 10.58 9.15
C PHE A 164 -4.17 11.45 9.96
N TYR A 165 -2.88 11.48 9.62
CA TYR A 165 -1.88 12.19 10.43
C TYR A 165 -2.09 13.71 10.49
N SER A 166 -2.79 14.29 9.54
CA SER A 166 -3.19 15.71 9.60
C SER A 166 -4.25 16.03 10.65
N CYS A 167 -4.84 15.01 11.29
CA CYS A 167 -5.99 15.15 12.19
C CYS A 167 -5.76 14.55 13.59
N VAL A 168 -4.61 13.91 13.83
CA VAL A 168 -4.29 13.25 15.10
C VAL A 168 -3.09 13.90 15.78
N ASP A 169 -3.02 13.78 17.09
CA ASP A 169 -1.84 14.15 17.86
C ASP A 169 -0.83 12.98 17.85
N LEU A 170 0.36 13.22 17.27
CA LEU A 170 1.42 12.22 17.17
C LEU A 170 2.02 11.82 18.52
N LYS A 171 1.76 12.58 19.59
CA LYS A 171 2.20 12.28 20.96
C LYS A 171 1.15 11.54 21.77
N SER A 172 -0.02 11.28 21.20
CA SER A 172 -1.10 10.57 21.89
C SER A 172 -0.69 9.14 22.24
N GLU A 173 -0.91 8.73 23.48
CA GLU A 173 -0.70 7.35 23.95
C GLU A 173 -1.55 6.34 23.15
N ASN A 174 -2.67 6.77 22.61
CA ASN A 174 -3.61 5.95 21.83
C ASN A 174 -3.31 5.98 20.31
N LEU A 175 -2.17 6.53 19.88
CA LEU A 175 -1.86 6.69 18.44
C LEU A 175 -1.89 5.35 17.68
N HIS A 176 -1.38 4.28 18.30
CA HIS A 176 -1.42 2.93 17.72
C HIS A 176 -2.87 2.45 17.50
N GLN A 177 -3.72 2.62 18.48
CA GLN A 177 -5.15 2.25 18.38
C GLN A 177 -5.87 3.10 17.33
N GLN A 178 -5.60 4.40 17.28
CA GLN A 178 -6.16 5.29 16.25
C GLN A 178 -5.71 4.88 14.84
N LEU A 179 -4.46 4.42 14.68
CA LEU A 179 -3.97 3.93 13.40
C LEU A 179 -4.68 2.63 12.98
N GLN A 180 -4.97 1.71 13.93
CA GLN A 180 -5.76 0.52 13.64
C GLN A 180 -7.18 0.88 13.19
N GLN A 181 -7.86 1.76 13.89
CA GLN A 181 -9.18 2.26 13.49
C GLN A 181 -9.15 2.94 12.11
N TRP A 182 -8.04 3.64 11.79
CA TRP A 182 -7.83 4.19 10.47
C TRP A 182 -7.65 3.12 9.39
N GLN A 183 -6.89 2.05 9.69
CA GLN A 183 -6.71 0.90 8.82
C GLN A 183 -8.06 0.22 8.53
N ASP A 184 -8.85 -0.03 9.58
CA ASP A 184 -10.16 -0.66 9.44
C ASP A 184 -11.11 0.19 8.58
N TYR A 185 -11.19 1.48 8.87
CA TYR A 185 -11.94 2.41 8.04
C TYR A 185 -11.45 2.42 6.59
N TYR A 186 -10.12 2.44 6.37
CA TYR A 186 -9.55 2.44 5.03
C TYR A 186 -9.91 1.19 4.25
N ASN A 187 -9.88 0.04 4.89
CA ASN A 187 -10.13 -1.25 4.24
C ASN A 187 -11.63 -1.50 4.03
N HIS A 188 -12.48 -1.15 4.97
CA HIS A 188 -13.89 -1.56 4.97
C HIS A 188 -14.87 -0.46 4.54
N GLU A 189 -14.55 0.81 4.79
CA GLU A 189 -15.51 1.90 4.56
C GLU A 189 -15.05 2.89 3.48
N ARG A 190 -13.73 3.09 3.36
CA ARG A 190 -13.19 4.10 2.46
C ARG A 190 -13.32 3.68 0.99
N VAL A 191 -14.14 4.42 0.23
CA VAL A 191 -14.28 4.19 -1.22
C VAL A 191 -13.08 4.71 -2.01
N HIS A 192 -12.70 3.99 -3.07
CA HIS A 192 -11.58 4.28 -3.93
C HIS A 192 -11.99 4.46 -5.39
N GLY A 193 -11.77 5.63 -5.95
CA GLY A 193 -12.07 5.87 -7.35
C GLY A 193 -11.26 5.01 -8.34
N SER A 194 -10.13 4.39 -7.90
CA SER A 194 -9.40 3.43 -8.72
C SER A 194 -10.02 2.03 -8.69
N LEU A 195 -10.91 1.76 -7.74
CA LEU A 195 -11.65 0.51 -7.58
C LEU A 195 -13.13 0.67 -8.00
N GLN A 196 -13.41 1.64 -8.88
CA GLN A 196 -14.78 1.95 -9.32
C GLN A 196 -15.71 2.30 -8.16
N ASP A 197 -15.16 3.07 -7.20
CA ASP A 197 -15.85 3.52 -5.98
C ASP A 197 -16.23 2.39 -4.99
N ALA A 198 -15.64 1.21 -5.15
CA ALA A 198 -15.68 0.15 -4.14
C ALA A 198 -14.66 0.40 -3.02
N THR A 199 -14.86 -0.23 -1.87
CA THR A 199 -13.85 -0.34 -0.82
C THR A 199 -12.83 -1.43 -1.16
N PRO A 200 -11.63 -1.43 -0.55
CA PRO A 200 -10.68 -2.53 -0.68
C PRO A 200 -11.28 -3.90 -0.34
N TRP A 201 -12.08 -3.97 0.72
CA TRP A 201 -12.74 -5.18 1.17
C TRP A 201 -13.79 -5.69 0.17
N GLU A 202 -14.66 -4.82 -0.34
CA GLU A 202 -15.63 -5.17 -1.39
C GLU A 202 -14.93 -5.65 -2.67
N ARG A 203 -13.80 -5.03 -3.01
CA ARG A 203 -12.99 -5.47 -4.16
C ARG A 203 -12.45 -6.88 -3.94
N TRP A 204 -11.94 -7.19 -2.73
CA TRP A 204 -11.52 -8.55 -2.40
C TRP A 204 -12.67 -9.55 -2.48
N LEU A 205 -13.80 -9.27 -1.83
CA LEU A 205 -14.98 -10.16 -1.88
C LEU A 205 -15.39 -10.47 -3.34
N SER A 206 -15.35 -9.49 -4.23
CA SER A 206 -15.68 -9.68 -5.65
C SER A 206 -14.69 -10.59 -6.39
N LEU A 207 -13.47 -10.77 -5.86
CA LEU A 207 -12.38 -11.55 -6.46
C LEU A 207 -11.97 -12.77 -5.63
N SER A 208 -12.65 -13.05 -4.52
CA SER A 208 -12.32 -14.17 -3.63
C SER A 208 -12.29 -15.52 -4.37
N HIS A 209 -13.20 -15.71 -5.31
CA HIS A 209 -13.27 -16.92 -6.16
C HIS A 209 -12.06 -17.12 -7.10
N LYS A 210 -11.22 -16.08 -7.29
CA LYS A 210 -9.96 -16.14 -8.09
C LYS A 210 -8.72 -16.20 -7.20
N THR A 211 -8.91 -16.05 -5.89
CA THR A 211 -7.81 -16.01 -4.94
C THR A 211 -7.38 -17.43 -4.63
N PRO A 212 -6.11 -17.80 -4.86
CA PRO A 212 -5.62 -19.12 -4.51
C PRO A 212 -5.62 -19.32 -2.99
N ILE A 213 -5.71 -20.54 -2.53
CA ILE A 213 -5.50 -20.92 -1.13
C ILE A 213 -4.00 -21.08 -0.84
N TRP A 214 -3.63 -21.20 0.43
CA TRP A 214 -2.21 -21.32 0.85
C TRP A 214 -1.51 -22.52 0.23
N GLU A 215 -2.17 -23.67 0.20
CA GLU A 215 -1.65 -24.91 -0.35
C GLU A 215 -1.34 -24.80 -1.86
N GLU A 216 -2.16 -24.06 -2.60
CA GLU A 216 -1.91 -23.79 -4.03
C GLU A 216 -0.72 -22.86 -4.24
N VAL A 217 -0.57 -21.83 -3.40
CA VAL A 217 0.57 -20.91 -3.46
C VAL A 217 1.87 -21.62 -3.11
N GLU A 218 1.85 -22.46 -2.09
CA GLU A 218 2.99 -23.27 -1.67
C GLU A 218 3.39 -24.27 -2.76
N ALA A 219 2.44 -24.95 -3.38
CA ALA A 219 2.69 -25.88 -4.49
C ALA A 219 3.32 -25.19 -5.72
N LEU A 220 3.02 -23.91 -5.93
CA LEU A 220 3.58 -23.11 -7.03
C LEU A 220 4.91 -22.43 -6.65
N TYR A 221 5.36 -22.58 -5.43
CA TYR A 221 6.64 -22.03 -4.98
C TYR A 221 7.78 -22.97 -5.35
N GLU A 222 8.76 -22.46 -6.09
CA GLU A 222 9.94 -23.22 -6.52
C GLU A 222 11.19 -22.66 -5.82
N PRO A 223 11.66 -23.28 -4.71
CA PRO A 223 12.82 -22.78 -3.95
C PRO A 223 14.07 -22.62 -4.80
N SER A 224 14.26 -23.51 -5.78
CA SER A 224 15.42 -23.47 -6.70
C SER A 224 15.49 -22.20 -7.58
N LYS A 225 14.36 -21.54 -7.78
CA LYS A 225 14.27 -20.27 -8.54
C LYS A 225 14.43 -19.04 -7.66
N GLU A 226 14.39 -19.19 -6.36
CA GLU A 226 14.58 -18.10 -5.40
C GLU A 226 16.00 -18.15 -4.82
N ARG A 227 16.52 -16.97 -4.53
CA ARG A 227 17.85 -16.82 -3.94
C ARG A 227 17.89 -15.58 -3.05
N ILE A 228 18.73 -15.64 -2.04
CA ILE A 228 19.08 -14.45 -1.26
C ILE A 228 19.66 -13.39 -2.21
N ARG A 229 19.15 -12.19 -2.14
CA ARG A 229 19.58 -11.05 -2.95
C ARG A 229 20.48 -10.16 -2.12
N GLU A 230 21.64 -9.86 -2.67
CA GLU A 230 22.53 -8.91 -2.05
C GLU A 230 22.21 -7.47 -2.50
N GLN A 231 22.48 -6.53 -1.62
CA GLN A 231 22.28 -5.10 -1.88
C GLN A 231 23.35 -4.53 -2.84
N ASN A 232 24.03 -5.37 -3.60
CA ASN A 232 25.09 -4.95 -4.50
C ASN A 232 24.54 -4.27 -5.75
N TYR A 233 24.47 -2.95 -5.70
CA TYR A 233 23.94 -2.09 -6.76
C TYR A 233 24.67 -2.24 -8.11
N ARG A 234 25.99 -2.55 -8.10
CA ARG A 234 26.81 -2.70 -9.31
C ARG A 234 26.55 -4.03 -10.02
N ALA A 235 26.44 -5.12 -9.29
CA ALA A 235 26.15 -6.44 -9.85
C ALA A 235 24.74 -6.49 -10.50
N ASP A 236 23.74 -5.87 -9.88
CA ASP A 236 22.40 -5.78 -10.43
C ASP A 236 22.34 -4.95 -11.73
N LEU A 237 23.14 -3.89 -11.83
CA LEU A 237 23.25 -3.11 -13.06
C LEU A 237 23.93 -3.88 -14.20
N GLN A 238 24.98 -4.63 -13.90
CA GLN A 238 25.66 -5.47 -14.90
C GLN A 238 24.75 -6.58 -15.43
N GLN A 239 23.99 -7.26 -14.55
CA GLN A 239 23.00 -8.28 -14.97
C GLN A 239 21.86 -7.71 -15.83
N GLN A 240 21.46 -6.46 -15.59
CA GLN A 240 20.44 -5.81 -16.40
C GLN A 240 20.96 -5.39 -17.78
N THR A 241 22.22 -5.01 -17.86
CA THR A 241 22.87 -4.66 -19.13
C THR A 241 23.03 -5.91 -20.01
N LEU A 242 23.51 -7.01 -19.44
CA LEU A 242 23.62 -8.29 -20.13
C LEU A 242 22.27 -8.83 -20.67
N LYS A 243 21.16 -8.67 -19.90
CA LYS A 243 19.82 -9.08 -20.35
C LYS A 243 19.18 -8.17 -21.41
N ARG A 244 19.75 -7.01 -21.67
CA ARG A 244 19.32 -6.11 -22.76
C ARG A 244 20.09 -6.31 -24.06
N CYS A 245 21.22 -6.99 -23.98
CA CYS A 245 22.06 -7.33 -25.12
C CYS A 245 21.83 -8.75 -25.68
N LEU A 246 20.95 -9.51 -25.06
CA LEU A 246 20.40 -10.80 -25.51
C LEU A 246 18.93 -10.63 -25.90
#